data_140cf86debfd0fa3ba6f66b964bc5c87
#
_entry.id   140cf86debfd0fa3ba6f66b964bc5c87
#
_cell.length_a   1.000
_cell.length_b   1.000
_cell.length_c   1.000
_cell.angle_alpha   90.00
_cell.angle_beta   90.00
_cell.angle_gamma   90.00
#
_symmetry.space_group_name_H-M   'P 1'
#
loop_
_entity.id
_entity.type
_entity.pdbx_description
1 polymer ?
#
loop_
_entity_poly.entity_id
_entity_poly.type
_entity_poly.pdbx_seq_one_letter_code
_entity_poly.pdbx_strand_id
1 'polypeptide(L)'
;MAAKPTGIQRGGIARSFGISLAGARAGGALAIDGLLQKLKPGENKTPTAFARREARHFVAELGKLKGTYVKIGQMFALLGEHFLPRVLTEALHELESHTQALPWSVIRPVLQASLGDRFSELRIEKHAIAAASLAQVHRATIISSGEQICLKIQYPGVAEVIDADFDMVVRMLLLARWIKNGRELDDWLQAMRMQLHHEIDYLREARMTDRMAAHVLQLNATLPAGGTSYHVPTRYPRYCTQDILALEYIDGHLVTQAEVAGLSQARRNALGKNMLELFFCELYQWGLLQTDPNFGNYLIRLGNSGGDNDELVLLDFGSVLDCQRDFLHHLGNTILAGQENDRVLLLESLIGLGCLQEHSAAQAKDSFSDFCLHLLEPLRPPENLPTQYLNDKGEYCWGKSQLLRRAGKNAANSAVSRQFALPSREFAMIARKLTGVFTFIAVLNAEFNAHDLVHRYIARWMEET
;
A
#
# COMPACT_ATOMS: atom_id res chain seq x y z
N MET A 1 -19.42 10.54 39.59
CA MET A 1 -18.16 10.96 38.90
C MET A 1 -18.08 10.23 37.59
N ALA A 2 -18.42 10.88 36.49
CA ALA A 2 -18.38 10.29 35.17
C ALA A 2 -16.94 10.27 34.68
N ALA A 3 -16.43 9.08 34.30
CA ALA A 3 -15.11 8.92 33.70
C ALA A 3 -15.06 9.72 32.39
N LYS A 4 -14.09 10.61 32.26
CA LYS A 4 -13.83 11.35 31.01
C LYS A 4 -13.55 10.35 29.89
N PRO A 5 -14.14 10.53 28.70
CA PRO A 5 -13.86 9.67 27.55
C PRO A 5 -12.37 9.76 27.18
N THR A 6 -11.70 8.62 27.17
CA THR A 6 -10.30 8.50 26.73
C THR A 6 -10.25 8.59 25.20
N GLY A 7 -10.26 9.82 24.67
CA GLY A 7 -9.73 10.11 23.35
C GLY A 7 -8.22 9.83 23.31
N ILE A 8 -7.59 9.96 22.14
CA ILE A 8 -6.12 9.89 22.03
C ILE A 8 -5.56 10.80 23.12
N GLN A 9 -4.82 10.22 24.07
CA GLN A 9 -4.37 10.98 25.27
C GLN A 9 -3.48 12.14 24.81
N ARG A 10 -3.89 13.37 25.08
CA ARG A 10 -3.15 14.62 24.74
C ARG A 10 -1.85 14.84 25.52
N GLY A 11 -1.49 13.95 26.43
CA GLY A 11 -0.29 14.06 27.28
C GLY A 11 0.94 13.41 26.65
N GLY A 12 1.76 14.18 25.89
CA GLY A 12 2.98 13.68 25.24
C GLY A 12 4.00 13.01 26.17
N ILE A 13 4.11 13.44 27.44
CA ILE A 13 5.13 12.96 28.37
C ILE A 13 4.85 11.52 28.86
N ALA A 14 3.60 11.16 29.16
CA ALA A 14 3.27 9.80 29.61
C ALA A 14 3.32 8.77 28.49
N ARG A 15 3.01 9.16 27.24
CA ARG A 15 3.15 8.35 26.02
C ARG A 15 4.63 8.08 25.69
N SER A 16 5.48 9.08 25.89
CA SER A 16 6.91 9.05 25.54
C SER A 16 7.71 8.08 26.40
N PHE A 17 7.38 7.93 27.69
CA PHE A 17 8.24 7.22 28.63
C PHE A 17 8.28 5.70 28.36
N GLY A 18 7.13 5.07 28.13
CA GLY A 18 7.05 3.63 27.82
C GLY A 18 7.78 3.26 26.53
N ILE A 19 7.58 4.07 25.50
CA ILE A 19 8.21 3.85 24.18
C ILE A 19 9.71 4.12 24.24
N SER A 20 10.13 5.20 24.91
CA SER A 20 11.56 5.53 25.05
C SER A 20 12.32 4.42 25.78
N LEU A 21 11.74 3.83 26.82
CA LEU A 21 12.34 2.71 27.53
C LEU A 21 12.39 1.44 26.67
N ALA A 22 11.30 1.12 25.95
CA ALA A 22 11.26 -0.02 25.03
C ALA A 22 12.23 0.17 23.85
N GLY A 23 12.32 1.38 23.31
CA GLY A 23 13.26 1.73 22.25
C GLY A 23 14.72 1.63 22.70
N ALA A 24 15.05 2.11 23.89
CA ALA A 24 16.40 1.99 24.45
C ALA A 24 16.80 0.52 24.69
N ARG A 25 15.88 -0.31 25.16
CA ARG A 25 16.11 -1.76 25.38
C ARG A 25 16.32 -2.49 24.07
N ALA A 26 15.45 -2.23 23.07
CA ALA A 26 15.55 -2.87 21.77
C ALA A 26 16.81 -2.40 21.01
N GLY A 27 17.18 -1.11 21.11
CA GLY A 27 18.44 -0.57 20.58
C GLY A 27 19.67 -1.19 21.22
N GLY A 28 19.67 -1.36 22.55
CA GLY A 28 20.72 -2.07 23.28
C GLY A 28 20.86 -3.53 22.86
N ALA A 29 19.73 -4.23 22.70
CA ALA A 29 19.70 -5.63 22.26
C ALA A 29 20.27 -5.81 20.85
N LEU A 30 19.94 -4.93 19.92
CA LEU A 30 20.48 -4.96 18.55
C LEU A 30 21.95 -4.56 18.48
N ALA A 31 22.40 -3.62 19.33
CA ALA A 31 23.81 -3.28 19.41
C ALA A 31 24.66 -4.46 19.93
N ILE A 32 24.18 -5.19 20.94
CA ILE A 32 24.79 -6.41 21.45
C ILE A 32 24.80 -7.50 20.37
N ASP A 33 23.70 -7.67 19.64
CA ASP A 33 23.58 -8.63 18.53
C ASP A 33 24.60 -8.32 17.43
N GLY A 34 24.73 -7.06 17.03
CA GLY A 34 25.72 -6.60 16.07
C GLY A 34 27.18 -6.82 16.50
N LEU A 35 27.48 -6.71 17.79
CA LEU A 35 28.79 -7.02 18.36
C LEU A 35 29.07 -8.54 18.33
N LEU A 36 28.08 -9.34 18.73
CA LEU A 36 28.20 -10.81 18.72
C LEU A 36 28.37 -11.36 17.31
N GLN A 37 27.69 -10.76 16.33
CA GLN A 37 27.82 -11.14 14.90
C GLN A 37 29.20 -10.78 14.32
N LYS A 38 29.86 -9.72 14.80
CA LYS A 38 31.23 -9.36 14.40
C LYS A 38 32.29 -10.31 14.98
N LEU A 39 31.99 -10.94 16.12
CA LEU A 39 32.90 -11.87 16.81
C LEU A 39 32.80 -13.31 16.27
N LYS A 40 31.81 -13.61 15.42
CA LYS A 40 31.66 -14.93 14.77
C LYS A 40 31.77 -14.78 13.24
N PRO A 41 32.94 -14.83 12.65
CA PRO A 41 33.11 -14.83 11.20
C PRO A 41 32.75 -16.22 10.66
N GLY A 42 31.68 -16.32 9.86
CA GLY A 42 31.42 -17.50 9.03
C GLY A 42 30.06 -18.21 9.15
N GLU A 43 29.21 -17.87 10.09
CA GLU A 43 27.87 -18.42 10.19
C GLU A 43 26.77 -17.46 9.73
N ASN A 44 25.66 -18.01 9.18
CA ASN A 44 24.45 -17.29 8.78
C ASN A 44 24.10 -16.21 9.81
N LYS A 45 24.10 -14.93 9.39
CA LYS A 45 23.82 -13.74 10.21
C LYS A 45 22.34 -13.67 10.61
N THR A 46 21.84 -14.67 11.32
CA THR A 46 20.49 -14.63 11.89
C THR A 46 20.48 -13.84 13.19
N PRO A 47 19.55 -12.88 13.34
CA PRO A 47 19.40 -12.11 14.58
C PRO A 47 19.11 -13.01 15.78
N THR A 48 19.66 -12.68 16.95
CA THR A 48 19.43 -13.46 18.17
C THR A 48 17.95 -13.45 18.58
N ALA A 49 17.52 -14.50 19.30
CA ALA A 49 16.17 -14.56 19.87
C ALA A 49 15.89 -13.36 20.81
N PHE A 50 16.92 -12.84 21.48
CA PHE A 50 16.83 -11.66 22.31
C PHE A 50 16.53 -10.39 21.51
N ALA A 51 17.27 -10.13 20.41
CA ALA A 51 17.03 -8.99 19.53
C ALA A 51 15.62 -9.00 18.92
N ARG A 52 15.15 -10.18 18.48
CA ARG A 52 13.77 -10.36 17.97
C ARG A 52 12.71 -10.06 19.03
N ARG A 53 12.91 -10.54 20.25
CA ARG A 53 11.97 -10.29 21.36
C ARG A 53 11.86 -8.82 21.68
N GLU A 54 12.99 -8.12 21.78
CA GLU A 54 13.00 -6.69 22.14
C GLU A 54 12.46 -5.81 21.01
N ALA A 55 12.72 -6.15 19.73
CA ALA A 55 12.10 -5.47 18.59
C ALA A 55 10.58 -5.64 18.59
N ARG A 56 10.06 -6.86 18.80
CA ARG A 56 8.61 -7.10 18.93
C ARG A 56 8.01 -6.37 20.12
N HIS A 57 8.71 -6.34 21.24
CA HIS A 57 8.24 -5.59 22.41
C HIS A 57 8.12 -4.09 22.11
N PHE A 58 9.12 -3.50 21.46
CA PHE A 58 9.07 -2.10 21.02
C PHE A 58 7.88 -1.84 20.09
N VAL A 59 7.68 -2.68 19.08
CA VAL A 59 6.58 -2.57 18.13
C VAL A 59 5.22 -2.76 18.83
N ALA A 60 5.11 -3.69 19.76
CA ALA A 60 3.90 -3.86 20.58
C ALA A 60 3.57 -2.62 21.42
N GLU A 61 4.58 -1.93 21.97
CA GLU A 61 4.37 -0.66 22.68
C GLU A 61 3.91 0.46 21.74
N LEU A 62 4.47 0.54 20.50
CA LEU A 62 3.95 1.45 19.47
C LEU A 62 2.48 1.14 19.13
N GLY A 63 2.13 -0.13 18.97
CA GLY A 63 0.77 -0.57 18.68
C GLY A 63 -0.27 -0.21 19.76
N LYS A 64 0.14 -0.23 21.04
CA LYS A 64 -0.74 0.16 22.16
C LYS A 64 -1.18 1.62 22.11
N LEU A 65 -0.38 2.49 21.50
CA LEU A 65 -0.67 3.92 21.42
C LEU A 65 -1.72 4.27 20.37
N LYS A 66 -1.99 3.34 19.42
CA LYS A 66 -2.96 3.52 18.34
C LYS A 66 -2.73 4.80 17.51
N GLY A 67 -3.53 5.01 16.49
CA GLY A 67 -3.51 6.23 15.70
C GLY A 67 -2.18 6.46 14.96
N THR A 68 -1.59 7.64 15.14
CA THR A 68 -0.39 8.11 14.44
C THR A 68 0.80 7.18 14.56
N TYR A 69 1.05 6.60 15.74
CA TYR A 69 2.19 5.69 15.94
C TYR A 69 2.11 4.41 15.11
N VAL A 70 0.90 3.85 14.95
CA VAL A 70 0.69 2.67 14.09
C VAL A 70 0.97 3.03 12.64
N LYS A 71 0.43 4.16 12.16
CA LYS A 71 0.67 4.61 10.77
C LYS A 71 2.14 4.93 10.52
N ILE A 72 2.80 5.62 11.43
CA ILE A 72 4.23 5.90 11.35
C ILE A 72 5.02 4.59 11.30
N GLY A 73 4.71 3.62 12.16
CA GLY A 73 5.34 2.30 12.15
C GLY A 73 5.16 1.55 10.82
N GLN A 74 3.96 1.57 10.25
CA GLN A 74 3.67 1.02 8.92
C GLN A 74 4.51 1.69 7.84
N MET A 75 4.65 3.02 7.89
CA MET A 75 5.49 3.75 6.93
C MET A 75 6.97 3.40 7.09
N PHE A 76 7.46 3.26 8.32
CA PHE A 76 8.83 2.79 8.57
C PHE A 76 9.05 1.34 8.12
N ALA A 77 8.04 0.47 8.18
CA ALA A 77 8.13 -0.87 7.60
C ALA A 77 8.44 -0.83 6.09
N LEU A 78 8.00 0.23 5.38
CA LEU A 78 8.27 0.42 3.94
C LEU A 78 9.73 0.78 3.63
N LEU A 79 10.47 1.35 4.59
CA LEU A 79 11.90 1.60 4.43
C LEU A 79 12.69 0.29 4.37
N GLY A 80 12.11 -0.78 4.92
CA GLY A 80 12.67 -2.11 4.88
C GLY A 80 14.10 -2.18 5.44
N GLU A 81 14.86 -3.10 4.92
CA GLU A 81 16.23 -3.38 5.36
C GLU A 81 17.25 -2.30 4.96
N HIS A 82 16.88 -1.33 4.14
CA HIS A 82 17.79 -0.27 3.71
C HIS A 82 18.16 0.67 4.85
N PHE A 83 17.20 1.04 5.71
CA PHE A 83 17.43 1.95 6.82
C PHE A 83 17.28 1.28 8.18
N LEU A 84 16.43 0.27 8.28
CA LEU A 84 16.10 -0.39 9.52
C LEU A 84 16.75 -1.78 9.60
N PRO A 85 17.11 -2.25 10.80
CA PRO A 85 17.46 -3.64 11.01
C PRO A 85 16.30 -4.57 10.61
N ARG A 86 16.60 -5.65 9.88
CA ARG A 86 15.61 -6.63 9.41
C ARG A 86 14.62 -7.08 10.48
N VAL A 87 15.11 -7.31 11.70
CA VAL A 87 14.28 -7.70 12.86
C VAL A 87 13.22 -6.69 13.21
N LEU A 88 13.54 -5.39 13.07
CA LEU A 88 12.60 -4.31 13.33
C LEU A 88 11.58 -4.21 12.20
N THR A 89 12.02 -4.33 10.94
CA THR A 89 11.12 -4.32 9.79
C THR A 89 10.10 -5.46 9.86
N GLU A 90 10.57 -6.70 10.14
CA GLU A 90 9.70 -7.87 10.35
C GLU A 90 8.66 -7.63 11.45
N ALA A 91 9.08 -7.01 12.57
CA ALA A 91 8.18 -6.70 13.67
C ALA A 91 7.18 -5.57 13.31
N LEU A 92 7.60 -4.54 12.55
CA LEU A 92 6.74 -3.44 12.12
C LEU A 92 5.63 -3.89 11.16
N HIS A 93 5.87 -4.91 10.34
CA HIS A 93 4.83 -5.53 9.51
C HIS A 93 3.71 -6.17 10.36
N GLU A 94 4.00 -6.59 11.60
CA GLU A 94 2.98 -7.11 12.52
C GLU A 94 1.98 -6.02 12.99
N LEU A 95 2.28 -4.71 12.82
CA LEU A 95 1.36 -3.60 13.16
C LEU A 95 0.16 -3.47 12.20
N GLU A 96 0.20 -4.10 11.04
CA GLU A 96 -0.80 -3.91 9.98
C GLU A 96 -2.19 -4.48 10.31
N SER A 97 -2.30 -5.39 11.29
CA SER A 97 -3.43 -6.31 11.33
C SER A 97 -4.57 -5.99 12.32
N HIS A 98 -4.45 -5.06 13.29
CA HIS A 98 -5.47 -4.97 14.35
C HIS A 98 -5.71 -3.55 14.89
N THR A 99 -6.32 -2.68 14.11
CA THR A 99 -6.82 -1.40 14.63
C THR A 99 -8.26 -1.57 15.12
N GLN A 100 -8.49 -1.48 16.43
CA GLN A 100 -9.85 -1.49 17.00
C GLN A 100 -10.47 -0.11 16.88
N ALA A 101 -11.73 -0.03 16.42
CA ALA A 101 -12.51 1.18 16.37
C ALA A 101 -12.64 1.84 17.76
N LEU A 102 -12.65 3.16 17.80
CA LEU A 102 -12.95 3.92 19.01
C LEU A 102 -14.45 3.78 19.38
N PRO A 103 -14.79 3.84 20.69
CA PRO A 103 -16.18 3.77 21.10
C PRO A 103 -17.03 4.92 20.53
N TRP A 104 -18.30 4.66 20.28
CA TRP A 104 -19.25 5.66 19.79
C TRP A 104 -19.29 6.93 20.64
N SER A 105 -19.11 6.82 21.97
CA SER A 105 -19.04 7.95 22.89
C SER A 105 -17.90 8.94 22.58
N VAL A 106 -16.85 8.49 21.90
CA VAL A 106 -15.71 9.32 21.47
C VAL A 106 -15.97 9.93 20.10
N ILE A 107 -16.58 9.18 19.18
CA ILE A 107 -16.79 9.60 17.78
C ILE A 107 -18.00 10.51 17.61
N ARG A 108 -19.09 10.26 18.35
CA ARG A 108 -20.30 11.08 18.26
C ARG A 108 -20.07 12.59 18.46
N PRO A 109 -19.29 13.05 19.45
CA PRO A 109 -18.99 14.47 19.61
C PRO A 109 -18.25 15.07 18.40
N VAL A 110 -17.32 14.30 17.79
CA VAL A 110 -16.61 14.72 16.56
C VAL A 110 -17.61 14.93 15.43
N LEU A 111 -18.49 13.95 15.19
CA LEU A 111 -19.53 14.05 14.18
C LEU A 111 -20.45 15.24 14.40
N GLN A 112 -20.91 15.46 15.66
CA GLN A 112 -21.77 16.57 15.99
C GLN A 112 -21.07 17.93 15.78
N ALA A 113 -19.81 18.04 16.15
CA ALA A 113 -19.04 19.28 15.97
C ALA A 113 -18.77 19.57 14.49
N SER A 114 -18.37 18.56 13.70
CA SER A 114 -18.00 18.74 12.28
C SER A 114 -19.21 18.88 11.35
N LEU A 115 -20.32 18.22 11.62
CA LEU A 115 -21.54 18.28 10.78
C LEU A 115 -22.50 19.42 11.20
N GLY A 116 -22.48 19.85 12.47
CA GLY A 116 -23.42 20.84 12.99
C GLY A 116 -24.87 20.35 12.81
N ASP A 117 -25.75 21.22 12.29
CA ASP A 117 -27.19 20.92 12.07
C ASP A 117 -27.40 19.71 11.13
N ARG A 118 -26.48 19.47 10.21
CA ARG A 118 -26.53 18.33 9.26
C ARG A 118 -26.44 16.97 9.96
N PHE A 119 -25.93 16.91 11.19
CA PHE A 119 -25.91 15.67 11.98
C PHE A 119 -27.32 15.09 12.19
N SER A 120 -28.33 15.96 12.32
CA SER A 120 -29.74 15.54 12.50
C SER A 120 -30.38 14.97 11.22
N GLU A 121 -29.80 15.20 10.06
CA GLU A 121 -30.24 14.67 8.77
C GLU A 121 -29.82 13.20 8.55
N LEU A 122 -28.92 12.69 9.39
CA LEU A 122 -28.34 11.37 9.26
C LEU A 122 -28.75 10.43 10.40
N ARG A 123 -29.13 9.21 10.06
CA ARG A 123 -29.22 8.10 11.00
C ARG A 123 -27.94 7.26 10.90
N ILE A 124 -27.01 7.48 11.84
CA ILE A 124 -25.68 6.89 11.84
C ILE A 124 -25.65 5.63 12.71
N GLU A 125 -25.10 4.54 12.19
CA GLU A 125 -24.89 3.30 12.95
C GLU A 125 -23.79 3.49 13.98
N LYS A 126 -24.03 3.03 15.23
CA LYS A 126 -23.08 3.22 16.35
C LYS A 126 -21.82 2.35 16.24
N HIS A 127 -21.93 1.23 15.54
CA HIS A 127 -20.81 0.32 15.30
C HIS A 127 -20.10 0.72 14.01
N ALA A 128 -18.78 0.85 14.07
CA ALA A 128 -17.97 1.07 12.88
C ALA A 128 -17.97 -0.20 12.01
N ILE A 129 -18.11 -0.02 10.71
CA ILE A 129 -18.01 -1.11 9.72
C ILE A 129 -16.57 -1.43 9.36
N ALA A 130 -15.68 -0.43 9.54
CA ALA A 130 -14.23 -0.59 9.34
C ALA A 130 -13.46 0.35 10.27
N ALA A 131 -12.22 -0.02 10.58
CA ALA A 131 -11.29 0.81 11.33
C ALA A 131 -9.92 0.80 10.66
N ALA A 132 -9.33 1.99 10.52
CA ALA A 132 -7.98 2.21 10.02
C ALA A 132 -7.10 2.82 11.12
N SER A 133 -5.82 3.02 10.84
CA SER A 133 -4.87 3.58 11.82
C SER A 133 -5.25 4.99 12.30
N LEU A 134 -5.77 5.85 11.41
CA LEU A 134 -6.09 7.26 11.68
C LEU A 134 -7.59 7.58 11.63
N ALA A 135 -8.44 6.60 11.31
CA ALA A 135 -9.87 6.80 11.04
C ALA A 135 -10.69 5.56 11.33
N GLN A 136 -12.02 5.75 11.37
CA GLN A 136 -12.98 4.65 11.29
C GLN A 136 -14.14 5.02 10.39
N VAL A 137 -14.83 4.01 9.87
CA VAL A 137 -15.93 4.16 8.93
C VAL A 137 -17.24 3.73 9.57
N HIS A 138 -18.24 4.57 9.50
CA HIS A 138 -19.59 4.27 9.93
C HIS A 138 -20.58 4.32 8.76
N ARG A 139 -21.51 3.38 8.76
CA ARG A 139 -22.65 3.43 7.85
C ARG A 139 -23.66 4.43 8.38
N ALA A 140 -24.25 5.18 7.47
CA ALA A 140 -25.32 6.12 7.78
C ALA A 140 -26.41 6.08 6.70
N THR A 141 -27.62 6.47 7.06
CA THR A 141 -28.75 6.65 6.13
C THR A 141 -29.14 8.12 6.14
N ILE A 142 -29.26 8.72 4.97
CA ILE A 142 -29.82 10.06 4.80
C ILE A 142 -31.31 9.95 5.03
N ILE A 143 -31.86 10.63 6.05
CA ILE A 143 -33.23 10.44 6.49
C ILE A 143 -34.25 10.85 5.42
N SER A 144 -33.96 11.89 4.65
CA SER A 144 -34.85 12.45 3.62
C SER A 144 -34.97 11.57 2.37
N SER A 145 -33.90 10.93 1.94
CA SER A 145 -33.84 10.13 0.69
C SER A 145 -33.84 8.63 0.93
N GLY A 146 -33.44 8.18 2.13
CA GLY A 146 -33.22 6.76 2.43
C GLY A 146 -31.90 6.21 1.89
N GLU A 147 -31.11 7.02 1.21
CA GLU A 147 -29.80 6.61 0.66
C GLU A 147 -28.82 6.23 1.76
N GLN A 148 -28.02 5.19 1.48
CA GLN A 148 -27.00 4.71 2.39
C GLN A 148 -25.65 5.27 2.01
N ILE A 149 -24.95 5.83 2.99
CA ILE A 149 -23.62 6.42 2.84
C ILE A 149 -22.65 5.85 3.87
N CYS A 150 -21.36 5.97 3.57
CA CYS A 150 -20.27 5.75 4.50
C CYS A 150 -19.70 7.08 4.97
N LEU A 151 -19.45 7.19 6.26
CA LEU A 151 -18.72 8.31 6.86
C LEU A 151 -17.36 7.81 7.33
N LYS A 152 -16.29 8.15 6.61
CA LYS A 152 -14.90 7.99 7.05
C LYS A 152 -14.61 9.17 7.98
N ILE A 153 -14.33 8.87 9.26
CA ILE A 153 -14.24 9.86 10.34
C ILE A 153 -12.84 9.80 10.91
N GLN A 154 -12.14 10.92 10.89
CA GLN A 154 -10.82 11.04 11.48
C GLN A 154 -10.87 10.88 13.01
N TYR A 155 -9.86 10.24 13.58
CA TYR A 155 -9.76 10.16 15.04
C TYR A 155 -9.50 11.54 15.63
N PRO A 156 -10.19 11.90 16.74
CA PRO A 156 -10.05 13.22 17.33
C PRO A 156 -8.61 13.48 17.81
N GLY A 157 -8.08 14.65 17.45
CA GLY A 157 -6.76 15.11 17.88
C GLY A 157 -5.60 14.55 17.07
N VAL A 158 -5.84 13.81 15.97
CA VAL A 158 -4.76 13.27 15.13
C VAL A 158 -3.97 14.38 14.45
N ALA A 159 -4.66 15.36 13.87
CA ALA A 159 -4.02 16.46 13.15
C ALA A 159 -3.08 17.30 14.04
N GLU A 160 -3.42 17.46 15.32
CA GLU A 160 -2.64 18.27 16.26
C GLU A 160 -1.37 17.55 16.77
N VAL A 161 -1.34 16.21 16.71
CA VAL A 161 -0.24 15.43 17.32
C VAL A 161 0.68 14.77 16.28
N ILE A 162 0.29 14.73 15.02
CA ILE A 162 0.96 13.92 13.99
C ILE A 162 2.44 14.25 13.82
N ASP A 163 2.80 15.54 13.82
CA ASP A 163 4.19 15.97 13.69
C ASP A 163 5.02 15.66 14.95
N ALA A 164 4.44 15.90 16.12
CA ALA A 164 5.12 15.62 17.39
C ALA A 164 5.36 14.11 17.57
N ASP A 165 4.38 13.28 17.20
CA ASP A 165 4.48 11.83 17.26
C ASP A 165 5.52 11.31 16.25
N PHE A 166 5.54 11.87 15.03
CA PHE A 166 6.54 11.54 14.01
C PHE A 166 7.96 11.87 14.48
N ASP A 167 8.18 13.10 14.97
CA ASP A 167 9.47 13.53 15.48
C ASP A 167 9.94 12.67 16.65
N MET A 168 9.01 12.25 17.51
CA MET A 168 9.33 11.36 18.62
C MET A 168 9.85 10.01 18.13
N VAL A 169 9.16 9.39 17.16
CA VAL A 169 9.59 8.09 16.60
C VAL A 169 10.95 8.22 15.91
N VAL A 170 11.15 9.26 15.10
CA VAL A 170 12.44 9.51 14.41
C VAL A 170 13.57 9.68 15.43
N ARG A 171 13.37 10.51 16.46
CA ARG A 171 14.38 10.70 17.52
C ARG A 171 14.73 9.39 18.21
N MET A 172 13.74 8.54 18.49
CA MET A 172 13.99 7.24 19.11
C MET A 172 14.80 6.31 18.21
N LEU A 173 14.49 6.26 16.90
CA LEU A 173 15.23 5.45 15.93
C LEU A 173 16.67 5.93 15.78
N LEU A 174 16.92 7.24 15.82
CA LEU A 174 18.26 7.84 15.82
C LEU A 174 19.03 7.54 17.10
N LEU A 175 18.41 7.73 18.28
CA LEU A 175 19.02 7.42 19.58
C LEU A 175 19.37 5.94 19.73
N ALA A 176 18.50 5.07 19.24
CA ALA A 176 18.74 3.63 19.20
C ALA A 176 19.80 3.23 18.15
N ARG A 177 20.27 4.16 17.32
CA ARG A 177 21.20 3.94 16.20
C ARG A 177 20.66 2.93 15.18
N TRP A 178 19.34 2.87 15.03
CA TRP A 178 18.69 2.00 14.05
C TRP A 178 18.67 2.65 12.66
N ILE A 179 18.65 3.96 12.60
CA ILE A 179 18.83 4.76 11.40
C ILE A 179 20.08 5.63 11.55
N LYS A 180 20.72 5.95 10.44
CA LYS A 180 21.91 6.81 10.41
C LYS A 180 21.55 8.13 9.77
N ASN A 181 21.98 9.24 10.36
CA ASN A 181 21.84 10.55 9.76
C ASN A 181 22.52 10.60 8.39
N GLY A 182 21.84 11.19 7.43
CA GLY A 182 22.33 11.42 6.09
C GLY A 182 21.27 12.11 5.24
N ARG A 183 21.69 12.80 4.18
CA ARG A 183 20.80 13.59 3.32
C ARG A 183 19.65 12.74 2.72
N GLU A 184 19.97 11.52 2.29
CA GLU A 184 18.97 10.59 1.74
C GLU A 184 17.89 10.22 2.78
N LEU A 185 18.26 10.07 4.06
CA LEU A 185 17.30 9.83 5.12
C LEU A 185 16.42 11.06 5.37
N ASP A 186 16.99 12.26 5.34
CA ASP A 186 16.25 13.50 5.57
C ASP A 186 15.17 13.70 4.49
N ASP A 187 15.49 13.46 3.23
CA ASP A 187 14.55 13.51 2.11
C ASP A 187 13.42 12.47 2.28
N TRP A 188 13.74 11.25 2.71
CA TRP A 188 12.78 10.23 3.02
C TRP A 188 11.87 10.58 4.19
N LEU A 189 12.41 11.10 5.28
CA LEU A 189 11.64 11.52 6.44
C LEU A 189 10.69 12.65 6.09
N GLN A 190 11.13 13.61 5.27
CA GLN A 190 10.27 14.67 4.76
C GLN A 190 9.13 14.12 3.89
N ALA A 191 9.43 13.17 3.01
CA ALA A 191 8.42 12.53 2.17
C ALA A 191 7.39 11.75 3.00
N MET A 192 7.83 11.03 4.04
CA MET A 192 6.95 10.33 4.97
C MET A 192 6.05 11.30 5.74
N ARG A 193 6.59 12.42 6.22
CA ARG A 193 5.80 13.46 6.90
C ARG A 193 4.72 14.01 5.97
N MET A 194 5.06 14.36 4.72
CA MET A 194 4.08 14.79 3.74
C MET A 194 2.99 13.73 3.49
N GLN A 195 3.38 12.47 3.40
CA GLN A 195 2.41 11.37 3.23
C GLN A 195 1.45 11.26 4.43
N LEU A 196 1.93 11.43 5.66
CA LEU A 196 1.08 11.46 6.85
C LEU A 196 0.07 12.60 6.80
N HIS A 197 0.49 13.80 6.37
CA HIS A 197 -0.42 14.93 6.19
C HIS A 197 -1.46 14.67 5.09
N HIS A 198 -1.08 14.00 4.00
CA HIS A 198 -2.02 13.62 2.96
C HIS A 198 -3.11 12.65 3.47
N GLU A 199 -2.75 11.73 4.37
CA GLU A 199 -3.69 10.74 4.94
C GLU A 199 -4.77 11.36 5.84
N ILE A 200 -4.54 12.56 6.35
CA ILE A 200 -5.49 13.30 7.18
C ILE A 200 -6.17 14.46 6.44
N ASP A 201 -5.82 14.74 5.19
CA ASP A 201 -6.45 15.77 4.36
C ASP A 201 -7.62 15.19 3.56
N TYR A 202 -8.79 15.09 4.22
CA TYR A 202 -9.99 14.56 3.57
C TYR A 202 -10.57 15.46 2.48
N LEU A 203 -10.24 16.75 2.47
CA LEU A 203 -10.62 17.62 1.36
C LEU A 203 -9.78 17.31 0.10
N ARG A 204 -8.49 16.95 0.29
CA ARG A 204 -7.66 16.45 -0.80
C ARG A 204 -8.16 15.08 -1.30
N GLU A 205 -8.44 14.15 -0.40
CA GLU A 205 -8.98 12.83 -0.74
C GLU A 205 -10.31 12.94 -1.50
N ALA A 206 -11.20 13.84 -1.07
CA ALA A 206 -12.46 14.12 -1.75
C ALA A 206 -12.26 14.61 -3.19
N ARG A 207 -11.33 15.56 -3.42
CA ARG A 207 -11.00 16.03 -4.78
C ARG A 207 -10.41 14.92 -5.64
N MET A 208 -9.55 14.08 -5.06
CA MET A 208 -8.97 12.94 -5.76
C MET A 208 -10.01 11.89 -6.12
N THR A 209 -10.96 11.61 -5.20
CA THR A 209 -12.10 10.73 -5.47
C THR A 209 -12.90 11.21 -6.69
N ASP A 210 -13.24 12.50 -6.75
CA ASP A 210 -13.97 13.08 -7.90
C ASP A 210 -13.16 12.96 -9.19
N ARG A 211 -11.85 13.20 -9.15
CA ARG A 211 -10.95 13.09 -10.32
C ARG A 211 -10.88 11.65 -10.84
N MET A 212 -10.70 10.69 -9.93
CA MET A 212 -10.65 9.27 -10.29
C MET A 212 -12.01 8.75 -10.78
N ALA A 213 -13.11 9.22 -10.21
CA ALA A 213 -14.47 8.91 -10.71
C ALA A 213 -14.66 9.37 -12.16
N ALA A 214 -14.18 10.57 -12.52
CA ALA A 214 -14.23 11.06 -13.90
C ALA A 214 -13.39 10.20 -14.86
N HIS A 215 -12.20 9.76 -14.47
CA HIS A 215 -11.37 8.87 -15.25
C HIS A 215 -12.02 7.48 -15.41
N VAL A 216 -12.56 6.92 -14.35
CA VAL A 216 -13.28 5.63 -14.37
C VAL A 216 -14.51 5.68 -15.26
N LEU A 217 -15.27 6.77 -15.24
CA LEU A 217 -16.40 6.94 -16.16
C LEU A 217 -15.99 6.90 -17.63
N GLN A 218 -14.88 7.55 -17.98
CA GLN A 218 -14.32 7.52 -19.33
C GLN A 218 -13.83 6.12 -19.70
N LEU A 219 -13.14 5.42 -18.80
CA LEU A 219 -12.66 4.06 -19.00
C LEU A 219 -13.82 3.10 -19.26
N ASN A 220 -14.86 3.13 -18.42
CA ASN A 220 -16.03 2.27 -18.57
C ASN A 220 -16.74 2.46 -19.92
N ALA A 221 -16.73 3.67 -20.48
CA ALA A 221 -17.30 3.93 -21.80
C ALA A 221 -16.56 3.21 -22.96
N THR A 222 -15.33 2.75 -22.72
CA THR A 222 -14.50 2.02 -23.70
C THR A 222 -14.57 0.49 -23.53
N LEU A 223 -15.13 0.02 -22.40
CA LEU A 223 -15.19 -1.41 -22.10
C LEU A 223 -16.27 -2.10 -22.95
N PRO A 224 -16.06 -3.38 -23.31
CA PRO A 224 -17.08 -4.16 -24.01
C PRO A 224 -18.30 -4.38 -23.11
N ALA A 225 -19.48 -4.35 -23.72
CA ALA A 225 -20.73 -4.63 -23.01
C ALA A 225 -20.69 -6.04 -22.37
N GLY A 226 -21.13 -6.14 -21.11
CA GLY A 226 -21.16 -7.40 -20.37
C GLY A 226 -19.84 -7.82 -19.73
N GLY A 227 -18.78 -6.99 -19.81
CA GLY A 227 -17.51 -7.21 -19.10
C GLY A 227 -17.52 -6.67 -17.67
N THR A 228 -16.46 -6.98 -16.91
CA THR A 228 -16.20 -6.37 -15.60
C THR A 228 -16.01 -4.87 -15.76
N SER A 229 -16.70 -4.07 -14.97
CA SER A 229 -16.58 -2.61 -14.94
C SER A 229 -15.88 -2.11 -13.68
N TYR A 230 -15.64 -0.81 -13.60
CA TYR A 230 -15.07 -0.15 -12.43
C TYR A 230 -16.07 0.80 -11.82
N HIS A 231 -16.02 0.97 -10.50
CA HIS A 231 -16.86 1.91 -9.79
C HIS A 231 -16.04 2.69 -8.75
N VAL A 232 -16.26 3.99 -8.71
CA VAL A 232 -15.77 4.85 -7.62
C VAL A 232 -16.99 5.35 -6.88
N PRO A 233 -17.08 5.16 -5.54
CA PRO A 233 -18.23 5.60 -4.77
C PRO A 233 -18.52 7.08 -4.94
N THR A 234 -19.79 7.41 -5.13
CA THR A 234 -20.26 8.79 -5.26
C THR A 234 -19.99 9.56 -3.97
N ARG A 235 -19.36 10.72 -4.08
CA ARG A 235 -19.12 11.61 -2.95
C ARG A 235 -20.38 12.42 -2.60
N TYR A 236 -20.64 12.59 -1.31
CA TYR A 236 -21.73 13.42 -0.78
C TYR A 236 -21.17 14.73 -0.19
N PRO A 237 -20.98 15.79 -1.00
CA PRO A 237 -20.31 17.02 -0.59
C PRO A 237 -20.94 17.69 0.63
N ARG A 238 -22.27 17.58 0.78
CA ARG A 238 -23.02 18.13 1.91
C ARG A 238 -22.50 17.62 3.25
N TYR A 239 -22.01 16.38 3.30
CA TYR A 239 -21.58 15.74 4.55
C TYR A 239 -20.05 15.58 4.63
N CYS A 240 -19.31 16.09 3.65
CA CYS A 240 -17.85 16.18 3.71
C CYS A 240 -17.43 17.41 4.51
N THR A 241 -16.39 17.25 5.33
CA THR A 241 -15.75 18.30 6.11
C THR A 241 -14.25 18.06 6.14
N GLN A 242 -13.49 18.82 6.91
CA GLN A 242 -12.06 18.58 7.10
C GLN A 242 -11.80 17.21 7.78
N ASP A 243 -12.68 16.76 8.65
CA ASP A 243 -12.54 15.55 9.48
C ASP A 243 -13.42 14.39 9.04
N ILE A 244 -14.30 14.60 8.05
CA ILE A 244 -15.29 13.62 7.58
C ILE A 244 -15.29 13.57 6.06
N LEU A 245 -15.10 12.38 5.51
CA LEU A 245 -15.34 12.08 4.09
C LEU A 245 -16.61 11.21 3.99
N ALA A 246 -17.59 11.71 3.25
CA ALA A 246 -18.87 11.03 3.04
C ALA A 246 -18.96 10.50 1.62
N LEU A 247 -19.08 9.18 1.49
CA LEU A 247 -19.14 8.45 0.23
C LEU A 247 -20.37 7.54 0.19
N GLU A 248 -20.78 7.11 -0.99
CA GLU A 248 -21.76 6.06 -1.21
C GLU A 248 -21.38 4.79 -0.42
N TYR A 249 -22.36 4.17 0.24
CA TYR A 249 -22.13 2.85 0.83
C TYR A 249 -22.23 1.79 -0.25
N ILE A 250 -21.17 1.00 -0.36
CA ILE A 250 -21.10 -0.11 -1.31
C ILE A 250 -21.21 -1.43 -0.56
N ASP A 251 -22.18 -2.23 -0.94
CA ASP A 251 -22.26 -3.64 -0.54
C ASP A 251 -21.43 -4.49 -1.54
N GLY A 252 -20.31 -5.01 -1.09
CA GLY A 252 -19.35 -5.73 -1.94
C GLY A 252 -18.44 -6.62 -1.11
N HIS A 253 -17.72 -7.49 -1.79
CA HIS A 253 -16.89 -8.52 -1.21
C HIS A 253 -15.40 -8.20 -1.36
N LEU A 254 -14.61 -8.50 -0.33
CA LEU A 254 -13.14 -8.50 -0.46
C LEU A 254 -12.70 -9.68 -1.33
N VAL A 255 -11.59 -9.52 -2.04
CA VAL A 255 -11.00 -10.57 -2.89
C VAL A 255 -10.72 -11.87 -2.16
N THR A 256 -10.54 -11.82 -0.83
CA THR A 256 -10.24 -12.97 0.03
C THR A 256 -11.48 -13.71 0.54
N GLN A 257 -12.69 -13.21 0.28
CA GLN A 257 -13.93 -13.80 0.77
C GLN A 257 -14.36 -15.01 -0.07
N ALA A 258 -15.11 -15.90 0.58
CA ALA A 258 -15.55 -17.17 -0.02
C ALA A 258 -16.43 -16.96 -1.26
N GLU A 259 -17.23 -15.91 -1.29
CA GLU A 259 -18.10 -15.53 -2.41
C GLU A 259 -17.30 -15.26 -3.67
N VAL A 260 -16.15 -14.60 -3.56
CA VAL A 260 -15.23 -14.34 -4.68
C VAL A 260 -14.45 -15.59 -5.06
N ALA A 261 -14.00 -16.38 -4.09
CA ALA A 261 -13.31 -17.64 -4.35
C ALA A 261 -14.22 -18.66 -5.06
N GLY A 262 -15.55 -18.61 -4.83
CA GLY A 262 -16.55 -19.46 -5.47
C GLY A 262 -16.93 -19.08 -6.90
N LEU A 263 -16.42 -17.97 -7.45
CA LEU A 263 -16.68 -17.55 -8.83
C LEU A 263 -16.10 -18.54 -9.85
N SER A 264 -16.71 -18.58 -11.02
CA SER A 264 -16.16 -19.35 -12.16
C SER A 264 -14.75 -18.88 -12.53
N GLN A 265 -13.93 -19.74 -13.11
CA GLN A 265 -12.58 -19.39 -13.56
C GLN A 265 -12.60 -18.17 -14.52
N ALA A 266 -13.59 -18.10 -15.41
CA ALA A 266 -13.73 -17.01 -16.36
C ALA A 266 -13.94 -15.66 -15.66
N ARG A 267 -14.80 -15.60 -14.61
CA ARG A 267 -15.04 -14.38 -13.83
C ARG A 267 -13.79 -13.97 -13.03
N ARG A 268 -13.11 -14.93 -12.40
CA ARG A 268 -11.85 -14.65 -11.70
C ARG A 268 -10.76 -14.13 -12.64
N ASN A 269 -10.68 -14.71 -13.85
CA ASN A 269 -9.76 -14.25 -14.89
C ASN A 269 -10.09 -12.81 -15.34
N ALA A 270 -11.37 -12.50 -15.54
CA ALA A 270 -11.82 -11.16 -15.92
C ALA A 270 -11.46 -10.12 -14.84
N LEU A 271 -11.76 -10.40 -13.56
CA LEU A 271 -11.39 -9.55 -12.43
C LEU A 271 -9.87 -9.35 -12.33
N GLY A 272 -9.08 -10.41 -12.54
CA GLY A 272 -7.62 -10.34 -12.53
C GLY A 272 -7.06 -9.50 -13.68
N LYS A 273 -7.59 -9.67 -14.90
CA LYS A 273 -7.23 -8.85 -16.07
C LYS A 273 -7.56 -7.38 -15.83
N ASN A 274 -8.76 -7.09 -15.31
CA ASN A 274 -9.18 -5.71 -15.03
C ASN A 274 -8.33 -5.05 -13.95
N MET A 275 -7.94 -5.78 -12.89
CA MET A 275 -7.03 -5.24 -11.88
C MET A 275 -5.66 -4.87 -12.49
N LEU A 276 -5.13 -5.70 -13.38
CA LEU A 276 -3.88 -5.42 -14.08
C LEU A 276 -4.04 -4.25 -15.06
N GLU A 277 -5.13 -4.25 -15.80
CA GLU A 277 -5.47 -3.19 -16.77
C GLU A 277 -5.59 -1.84 -16.09
N LEU A 278 -6.29 -1.78 -14.96
CA LEU A 278 -6.42 -0.56 -14.16
C LEU A 278 -5.05 0.01 -13.78
N PHE A 279 -4.12 -0.84 -13.33
CA PHE A 279 -2.76 -0.40 -12.97
C PHE A 279 -2.04 0.28 -14.15
N PHE A 280 -2.11 -0.30 -15.34
CA PHE A 280 -1.47 0.29 -16.53
C PHE A 280 -2.23 1.52 -17.05
N CYS A 281 -3.54 1.53 -16.92
CA CYS A 281 -4.38 2.69 -17.24
C CYS A 281 -4.06 3.88 -16.33
N GLU A 282 -3.96 3.66 -15.01
CA GLU A 282 -3.56 4.65 -14.02
C GLU A 282 -2.20 5.28 -14.38
N LEU A 283 -1.21 4.48 -14.76
CA LEU A 283 0.13 4.95 -15.14
C LEU A 283 0.14 5.68 -16.50
N TYR A 284 -0.29 5.00 -17.55
CA TYR A 284 -0.02 5.41 -18.93
C TYR A 284 -1.15 6.18 -19.63
N GLN A 285 -2.37 6.15 -19.08
CA GLN A 285 -3.47 6.96 -19.60
C GLN A 285 -3.77 8.18 -18.71
N TRP A 286 -3.75 7.98 -17.38
CA TRP A 286 -4.13 9.05 -16.46
C TRP A 286 -2.92 9.81 -15.90
N GLY A 287 -1.72 9.21 -15.91
CA GLY A 287 -0.54 9.74 -15.24
C GLY A 287 -0.71 9.85 -13.72
N LEU A 288 -1.65 9.09 -13.16
CA LEU A 288 -2.04 9.09 -11.75
C LEU A 288 -2.12 7.67 -11.26
N LEU A 289 -1.40 7.35 -10.19
CA LEU A 289 -1.39 6.02 -9.58
C LEU A 289 -1.89 6.07 -8.14
N GLN A 290 -2.94 5.31 -7.83
CA GLN A 290 -3.29 4.99 -6.45
C GLN A 290 -2.24 4.02 -5.89
N THR A 291 -1.49 4.42 -4.86
CA THR A 291 -0.27 3.74 -4.44
C THR A 291 -0.46 2.77 -3.26
N ASP A 292 -1.63 2.73 -2.62
CA ASP A 292 -1.90 1.81 -1.51
C ASP A 292 -2.52 0.49 -2.00
N PRO A 293 -1.75 -0.63 -2.00
CA PRO A 293 -2.22 -1.91 -2.51
C PRO A 293 -3.06 -2.71 -1.51
N ASN A 294 -3.52 -2.10 -0.43
CA ASN A 294 -4.33 -2.79 0.58
C ASN A 294 -5.62 -3.34 -0.06
N PHE A 295 -5.91 -4.61 0.16
CA PHE A 295 -7.12 -5.26 -0.37
C PHE A 295 -8.42 -4.61 0.15
N GLY A 296 -8.39 -3.98 1.32
CA GLY A 296 -9.50 -3.22 1.86
C GLY A 296 -9.89 -1.99 1.04
N ASN A 297 -9.01 -1.55 0.11
CA ASN A 297 -9.28 -0.45 -0.81
C ASN A 297 -10.03 -0.89 -2.07
N TYR A 298 -10.31 -2.19 -2.21
CA TYR A 298 -10.99 -2.78 -3.36
C TYR A 298 -12.12 -3.68 -2.89
N LEU A 299 -13.33 -3.43 -3.38
CA LEU A 299 -14.44 -4.37 -3.25
C LEU A 299 -14.82 -4.92 -4.61
N ILE A 300 -15.38 -6.11 -4.60
CA ILE A 300 -15.97 -6.74 -5.78
C ILE A 300 -17.48 -6.77 -5.57
N ARG A 301 -18.22 -6.02 -6.37
CA ARG A 301 -19.68 -6.12 -6.44
C ARG A 301 -20.01 -7.19 -7.46
N LEU A 302 -20.63 -8.26 -7.00
CA LEU A 302 -20.95 -9.39 -7.87
C LEU A 302 -22.19 -9.09 -8.70
N GLY A 303 -22.08 -9.30 -10.01
CA GLY A 303 -23.21 -9.29 -10.92
C GLY A 303 -24.19 -10.46 -10.67
N ASN A 304 -25.38 -10.35 -11.20
CA ASN A 304 -26.42 -11.38 -11.07
C ASN A 304 -25.96 -12.74 -11.64
N SER A 305 -26.62 -13.82 -11.23
CA SER A 305 -26.28 -15.24 -11.48
C SER A 305 -26.17 -15.63 -12.97
N GLY A 306 -26.38 -14.73 -13.91
CA GLY A 306 -26.15 -14.90 -15.34
C GLY A 306 -24.73 -14.63 -15.83
N GLY A 307 -23.83 -14.20 -14.95
CA GLY A 307 -22.39 -14.11 -15.25
C GLY A 307 -21.89 -12.77 -15.76
N ASP A 308 -22.74 -11.78 -15.91
CA ASP A 308 -22.38 -10.52 -16.53
C ASP A 308 -22.42 -9.36 -15.50
N ASN A 309 -21.38 -8.51 -15.55
CA ASN A 309 -21.24 -7.25 -14.83
C ASN A 309 -20.75 -7.33 -13.38
N ASP A 310 -19.68 -8.06 -13.12
CA ASP A 310 -18.90 -7.82 -11.89
C ASP A 310 -18.31 -6.42 -11.95
N GLU A 311 -18.28 -5.74 -10.79
CA GLU A 311 -17.63 -4.43 -10.68
C GLU A 311 -16.47 -4.50 -9.72
N LEU A 312 -15.35 -3.91 -10.12
CA LEU A 312 -14.23 -3.61 -9.24
C LEU A 312 -14.42 -2.21 -8.66
N VAL A 313 -14.72 -2.13 -7.37
CA VAL A 313 -14.98 -0.87 -6.66
C VAL A 313 -13.70 -0.36 -6.02
N LEU A 314 -13.37 0.91 -6.27
CA LEU A 314 -12.16 1.58 -5.81
C LEU A 314 -12.52 2.56 -4.68
N LEU A 315 -12.06 2.30 -3.44
CA LEU A 315 -12.59 2.97 -2.25
C LEU A 315 -11.76 4.14 -1.73
N ASP A 316 -10.41 4.11 -1.85
CA ASP A 316 -9.51 5.04 -1.16
C ASP A 316 -8.54 5.71 -2.12
N PHE A 317 -8.54 7.05 -2.14
CA PHE A 317 -7.66 7.88 -2.94
C PHE A 317 -6.84 8.87 -2.10
N GLY A 318 -6.66 8.58 -0.82
CA GLY A 318 -5.79 9.36 0.08
C GLY A 318 -4.32 9.32 -0.33
N SER A 319 -3.89 8.23 -0.99
CA SER A 319 -2.52 8.03 -1.45
C SER A 319 -2.46 7.89 -2.97
N VAL A 320 -2.41 9.02 -3.68
CA VAL A 320 -2.26 9.07 -5.14
C VAL A 320 -0.97 9.79 -5.50
N LEU A 321 -0.22 9.19 -6.43
CA LEU A 321 1.03 9.70 -6.99
C LEU A 321 0.76 10.28 -8.39
N ASP A 322 1.21 11.53 -8.63
CA ASP A 322 1.32 12.08 -9.98
C ASP A 322 2.63 11.58 -10.61
N CYS A 323 2.52 10.84 -11.72
CA CYS A 323 3.66 10.22 -12.39
C CYS A 323 4.23 11.16 -13.45
N GLN A 324 5.52 11.47 -13.34
CA GLN A 324 6.21 12.33 -14.30
C GLN A 324 6.48 11.58 -15.62
N ARG A 325 6.43 12.29 -16.73
CA ARG A 325 6.55 11.68 -18.08
C ARG A 325 7.89 10.97 -18.29
N ASP A 326 8.99 11.60 -17.90
CA ASP A 326 10.34 11.01 -18.03
C ASP A 326 10.46 9.73 -17.19
N PHE A 327 9.88 9.72 -16.00
CA PHE A 327 9.85 8.54 -15.15
C PHE A 327 9.05 7.40 -15.82
N LEU A 328 7.84 7.69 -16.38
CA LEU A 328 7.02 6.71 -17.08
C LEU A 328 7.73 6.15 -18.32
N HIS A 329 8.52 6.96 -19.03
CA HIS A 329 9.34 6.50 -20.16
C HIS A 329 10.34 5.42 -19.73
N HIS A 330 11.13 5.69 -18.69
CA HIS A 330 12.08 4.72 -18.16
C HIS A 330 11.40 3.49 -17.56
N LEU A 331 10.24 3.65 -16.91
CA LEU A 331 9.44 2.54 -16.39
C LEU A 331 8.92 1.65 -17.53
N GLY A 332 8.42 2.25 -18.61
CA GLY A 332 7.97 1.54 -19.81
C GLY A 332 9.09 0.73 -20.43
N ASN A 333 10.26 1.35 -20.64
CA ASN A 333 11.44 0.65 -21.14
C ASN A 333 11.89 -0.49 -20.20
N THR A 334 11.79 -0.32 -18.87
CA THR A 334 12.08 -1.39 -17.91
C THR A 334 11.16 -2.59 -18.10
N ILE A 335 9.86 -2.35 -18.34
CA ILE A 335 8.88 -3.43 -18.55
C ILE A 335 9.10 -4.10 -19.90
N LEU A 336 9.30 -3.34 -20.99
CA LEU A 336 9.60 -3.89 -22.33
C LEU A 336 10.90 -4.72 -22.31
N ALA A 337 11.97 -4.20 -21.69
CA ALA A 337 13.21 -4.95 -21.50
C ALA A 337 12.98 -6.25 -20.71
N GLY A 338 12.08 -6.24 -19.72
CA GLY A 338 11.68 -7.43 -18.98
C GLY A 338 10.91 -8.46 -19.83
N GLN A 339 10.09 -8.00 -20.75
CA GLN A 339 9.35 -8.85 -21.69
C GLN A 339 10.29 -9.56 -22.67
N GLU A 340 11.27 -8.84 -23.21
CA GLU A 340 12.24 -9.32 -24.20
C GLU A 340 13.49 -9.94 -23.60
N ASN A 341 13.64 -9.86 -22.26
CA ASN A 341 14.85 -10.26 -21.54
C ASN A 341 16.10 -9.49 -22.00
N ASP A 342 15.92 -8.23 -22.40
CA ASP A 342 17.01 -7.32 -22.80
C ASP A 342 17.65 -6.70 -21.57
N ARG A 343 18.82 -7.23 -21.17
CA ARG A 343 19.55 -6.76 -19.99
C ARG A 343 20.21 -5.38 -20.19
N VAL A 344 20.52 -5.00 -21.43
CA VAL A 344 21.17 -3.70 -21.71
C VAL A 344 20.15 -2.59 -21.52
N LEU A 345 19.02 -2.68 -22.20
CA LEU A 345 17.91 -1.72 -22.07
C LEU A 345 17.40 -1.66 -20.62
N LEU A 346 17.30 -2.83 -19.95
CA LEU A 346 16.89 -2.90 -18.54
C LEU A 346 17.84 -2.09 -17.65
N LEU A 347 19.14 -2.28 -17.80
CA LEU A 347 20.13 -1.58 -16.96
C LEU A 347 20.10 -0.07 -17.17
N GLU A 348 20.06 0.38 -18.43
CA GLU A 348 19.93 1.81 -18.79
C GLU A 348 18.69 2.42 -18.18
N SER A 349 17.56 1.72 -18.29
CA SER A 349 16.27 2.17 -17.75
C SER A 349 16.26 2.23 -16.23
N LEU A 350 16.87 1.26 -15.54
CA LEU A 350 16.98 1.25 -14.08
C LEU A 350 17.90 2.37 -13.57
N ILE A 351 18.89 2.77 -14.34
CA ILE A 351 19.71 3.96 -14.04
C ILE A 351 18.85 5.23 -14.22
N GLY A 352 18.10 5.35 -15.30
CA GLY A 352 17.19 6.46 -15.55
C GLY A 352 16.11 6.59 -14.47
N LEU A 353 15.60 5.49 -13.93
CA LEU A 353 14.68 5.47 -12.79
C LEU A 353 15.34 5.84 -11.45
N GLY A 354 16.67 6.03 -11.41
CA GLY A 354 17.41 6.31 -10.19
C GLY A 354 17.56 5.09 -9.25
N CYS A 355 17.27 3.88 -9.74
CA CYS A 355 17.39 2.64 -8.95
C CYS A 355 18.84 2.14 -8.88
N LEU A 356 19.65 2.46 -9.87
CA LEU A 356 21.06 2.14 -9.98
C LEU A 356 21.83 3.39 -10.38
N GLN A 357 23.13 3.40 -10.11
CA GLN A 357 24.05 4.45 -10.56
C GLN A 357 25.02 3.85 -11.58
N GLU A 358 25.54 4.67 -12.50
CA GLU A 358 26.52 4.20 -13.51
C GLU A 358 27.73 3.51 -12.88
N HIS A 359 28.19 4.00 -11.73
CA HIS A 359 29.30 3.46 -10.97
C HIS A 359 28.93 2.40 -9.92
N SER A 360 27.67 1.96 -9.89
CA SER A 360 27.28 0.83 -9.03
C SER A 360 28.09 -0.42 -9.35
N ALA A 361 28.42 -1.21 -8.31
CA ALA A 361 29.18 -2.45 -8.50
C ALA A 361 28.44 -3.42 -9.44
N ALA A 362 29.18 -4.12 -10.30
CA ALA A 362 28.63 -5.07 -11.28
C ALA A 362 27.68 -6.08 -10.61
N GLN A 363 28.07 -6.64 -9.46
CA GLN A 363 27.24 -7.58 -8.72
C GLN A 363 25.90 -6.97 -8.26
N ALA A 364 25.87 -5.68 -7.89
CA ALA A 364 24.63 -4.99 -7.51
C ALA A 364 23.73 -4.79 -8.74
N LYS A 365 24.31 -4.39 -9.88
CA LYS A 365 23.61 -4.26 -11.16
C LYS A 365 22.97 -5.58 -11.58
N ASP A 366 23.75 -6.67 -11.57
CA ASP A 366 23.26 -8.01 -11.94
C ASP A 366 22.13 -8.48 -11.01
N SER A 367 22.35 -8.38 -9.70
CA SER A 367 21.36 -8.84 -8.71
C SER A 367 20.04 -8.08 -8.79
N PHE A 368 20.08 -6.76 -9.02
CA PHE A 368 18.88 -5.95 -9.12
C PHE A 368 18.17 -6.17 -10.46
N SER A 369 18.92 -6.32 -11.55
CA SER A 369 18.37 -6.69 -12.85
C SER A 369 17.69 -8.06 -12.79
N ASP A 370 18.31 -9.07 -12.18
CA ASP A 370 17.72 -10.39 -11.99
C ASP A 370 16.43 -10.33 -11.16
N PHE A 371 16.40 -9.51 -10.11
CA PHE A 371 15.19 -9.30 -9.32
C PHE A 371 14.07 -8.69 -10.17
N CYS A 372 14.35 -7.64 -10.94
CA CYS A 372 13.37 -7.00 -11.83
C CYS A 372 12.87 -7.96 -12.92
N LEU A 373 13.79 -8.67 -13.60
CA LEU A 373 13.42 -9.69 -14.60
C LEU A 373 12.53 -10.79 -14.02
N HIS A 374 12.76 -11.16 -12.75
CA HIS A 374 11.95 -12.16 -12.09
C HIS A 374 10.57 -11.62 -11.70
N LEU A 375 10.49 -10.38 -11.24
CA LEU A 375 9.21 -9.74 -10.90
C LEU A 375 8.34 -9.53 -12.16
N LEU A 376 8.97 -9.23 -13.30
CA LEU A 376 8.29 -9.02 -14.58
C LEU A 376 7.97 -10.32 -15.34
N GLU A 377 8.31 -11.51 -14.79
CA GLU A 377 8.07 -12.81 -15.42
C GLU A 377 6.65 -12.98 -16.00
N PRO A 378 5.55 -12.63 -15.31
CA PRO A 378 4.19 -12.83 -15.83
C PRO A 378 3.84 -11.96 -17.04
N LEU A 379 4.64 -10.91 -17.28
CA LEU A 379 4.40 -9.95 -18.37
C LEU A 379 5.11 -10.33 -19.68
N ARG A 380 5.86 -11.43 -19.69
CA ARG A 380 6.60 -11.93 -20.86
C ARG A 380 5.66 -12.48 -21.93
N PRO A 381 6.13 -12.54 -23.19
CA PRO A 381 5.44 -13.28 -24.25
C PRO A 381 5.14 -14.73 -23.81
N PRO A 382 4.01 -15.30 -24.26
CA PRO A 382 3.59 -16.65 -23.85
C PRO A 382 4.64 -17.73 -24.04
N GLU A 383 5.42 -17.66 -25.12
CA GLU A 383 6.52 -18.59 -25.43
C GLU A 383 7.70 -18.52 -24.47
N ASN A 384 7.85 -17.40 -23.75
CA ASN A 384 8.94 -17.17 -22.78
C ASN A 384 8.49 -17.38 -21.33
N LEU A 385 7.23 -17.79 -21.11
CA LEU A 385 6.71 -18.10 -19.78
C LEU A 385 7.20 -19.48 -19.30
N PRO A 386 7.49 -19.65 -17.97
CA PRO A 386 7.90 -20.95 -17.44
C PRO A 386 6.77 -21.96 -17.55
N THR A 387 7.00 -23.05 -18.28
CA THR A 387 5.99 -24.08 -18.59
C THR A 387 5.34 -24.71 -17.36
N GLN A 388 6.07 -24.81 -16.23
CA GLN A 388 5.54 -25.34 -14.98
C GLN A 388 4.42 -24.49 -14.33
N TYR A 389 4.26 -23.26 -14.75
CA TYR A 389 3.23 -22.31 -14.27
C TYR A 389 2.12 -22.08 -15.29
N LEU A 390 2.13 -22.81 -16.39
CA LEU A 390 1.05 -22.74 -17.39
C LEU A 390 -0.02 -23.81 -17.09
N ASN A 391 -1.25 -23.50 -17.51
CA ASN A 391 -2.33 -24.49 -17.61
C ASN A 391 -2.30 -25.19 -18.97
N ASP A 392 -3.26 -26.12 -19.22
CA ASP A 392 -3.34 -26.88 -20.46
C ASP A 392 -3.62 -26.01 -21.72
N LYS A 393 -4.04 -24.75 -21.52
CA LYS A 393 -4.27 -23.78 -22.61
C LYS A 393 -3.06 -22.88 -22.86
N GLY A 394 -1.97 -23.05 -22.12
CA GLY A 394 -0.80 -22.17 -22.18
C GLY A 394 -0.99 -20.83 -21.49
N GLU A 395 -1.99 -20.71 -20.59
CA GLU A 395 -2.22 -19.49 -19.83
C GLU A 395 -1.44 -19.54 -18.49
N TYR A 396 -0.92 -18.41 -18.04
CA TYR A 396 -0.15 -18.31 -16.81
C TYR A 396 -1.05 -18.40 -15.57
N CYS A 397 -0.77 -19.36 -14.70
CA CYS A 397 -1.49 -19.62 -13.45
C CYS A 397 -0.92 -18.76 -12.32
N TRP A 398 -1.47 -17.59 -12.08
CA TRP A 398 -0.95 -16.58 -11.14
C TRP A 398 -0.80 -17.09 -9.71
N GLY A 399 -1.79 -17.82 -9.19
CA GLY A 399 -1.74 -18.38 -7.84
C GLY A 399 -0.69 -19.50 -7.71
N LYS A 400 -0.62 -20.42 -8.70
CA LYS A 400 0.32 -21.55 -8.72
C LYS A 400 1.78 -21.09 -8.80
N SER A 401 2.03 -19.97 -9.47
CA SER A 401 3.38 -19.47 -9.71
C SER A 401 4.12 -19.07 -8.41
N GLN A 402 3.41 -18.68 -7.36
CA GLN A 402 3.97 -18.15 -6.11
C GLN A 402 5.08 -17.11 -6.36
N LEU A 403 4.89 -16.26 -7.37
CA LEU A 403 5.89 -15.33 -7.90
C LEU A 403 6.56 -14.52 -6.80
N LEU A 404 5.76 -13.87 -5.94
CA LEU A 404 6.30 -12.97 -4.90
C LEU A 404 7.11 -13.72 -3.85
N ARG A 405 6.74 -14.95 -3.52
CA ARG A 405 7.53 -15.80 -2.62
C ARG A 405 8.88 -16.17 -3.24
N ARG A 406 8.90 -16.43 -4.55
CA ARG A 406 10.13 -16.73 -5.30
C ARG A 406 11.00 -15.47 -5.41
N ALA A 407 10.41 -14.32 -5.79
CA ALA A 407 11.11 -13.04 -5.88
C ALA A 407 11.70 -12.62 -4.53
N GLY A 408 10.94 -12.75 -3.42
CA GLY A 408 11.43 -12.44 -2.08
C GLY A 408 12.61 -13.30 -1.64
N LYS A 409 12.64 -14.61 -1.98
CA LYS A 409 13.80 -15.46 -1.70
C LYS A 409 15.05 -15.03 -2.49
N ASN A 410 14.87 -14.63 -3.74
CA ASN A 410 15.95 -14.17 -4.58
C ASN A 410 16.49 -12.80 -4.10
N ALA A 411 15.60 -11.89 -3.73
CA ALA A 411 15.97 -10.61 -3.12
C ALA A 411 16.76 -10.77 -1.82
N ALA A 412 16.33 -11.68 -0.93
CA ALA A 412 17.02 -11.97 0.32
C ALA A 412 18.45 -12.51 0.11
N ASN A 413 18.67 -13.30 -0.95
CA ASN A 413 19.99 -13.77 -1.33
C ASN A 413 20.86 -12.67 -1.95
N SER A 414 20.24 -11.69 -2.62
CA SER A 414 20.90 -10.55 -3.26
C SER A 414 21.19 -9.40 -2.29
N ALA A 415 20.38 -9.21 -1.25
CA ALA A 415 20.54 -8.17 -0.21
C ALA A 415 21.80 -8.32 0.67
N VAL A 416 22.60 -9.36 0.44
CA VAL A 416 23.94 -9.54 1.07
C VAL A 416 24.92 -8.45 0.61
N SER A 417 24.69 -7.78 -0.53
CA SER A 417 25.53 -6.66 -0.95
C SER A 417 25.01 -5.34 -0.35
N ARG A 418 25.74 -4.80 0.61
CA ARG A 418 25.51 -3.50 1.27
C ARG A 418 25.66 -2.27 0.35
N GLN A 419 25.54 -2.45 -0.96
CA GLN A 419 25.84 -1.45 -1.98
C GLN A 419 24.65 -1.08 -2.86
N PHE A 420 23.42 -1.47 -2.47
CA PHE A 420 22.23 -1.02 -3.18
C PHE A 420 22.04 0.48 -2.95
N ALA A 421 21.96 1.26 -4.02
CA ALA A 421 21.37 2.58 -3.97
C ALA A 421 19.88 2.44 -3.56
N LEU A 422 19.37 3.40 -2.78
CA LEU A 422 17.95 3.47 -2.51
C LEU A 422 17.22 3.74 -3.83
N PRO A 423 16.25 2.90 -4.20
CA PRO A 423 15.42 3.23 -5.35
C PRO A 423 14.70 4.56 -5.11
N SER A 424 14.40 5.29 -6.17
CA SER A 424 13.60 6.51 -6.05
C SER A 424 12.27 6.19 -5.33
N ARG A 425 11.73 7.20 -4.64
CA ARG A 425 10.45 7.05 -3.92
C ARG A 425 9.34 6.58 -4.86
N GLU A 426 9.27 7.17 -6.04
CA GLU A 426 8.29 6.85 -7.07
C GLU A 426 8.40 5.38 -7.47
N PHE A 427 9.59 4.89 -7.75
CA PHE A 427 9.82 3.49 -8.07
C PHE A 427 9.37 2.55 -6.94
N ALA A 428 9.73 2.86 -5.70
CA ALA A 428 9.35 2.04 -4.55
C ALA A 428 7.81 1.96 -4.39
N MET A 429 7.10 3.08 -4.59
CA MET A 429 5.64 3.12 -4.52
C MET A 429 5.00 2.32 -5.65
N ILE A 430 5.50 2.45 -6.88
CA ILE A 430 4.98 1.72 -8.05
C ILE A 430 5.27 0.22 -7.92
N ALA A 431 6.48 -0.17 -7.52
CA ALA A 431 6.84 -1.56 -7.31
C ALA A 431 5.97 -2.21 -6.21
N ARG A 432 5.71 -1.48 -5.11
CA ARG A 432 4.77 -1.92 -4.07
C ARG A 432 3.36 -2.11 -4.61
N LYS A 433 2.86 -1.15 -5.39
CA LYS A 433 1.52 -1.25 -6.01
C LYS A 433 1.45 -2.43 -6.97
N LEU A 434 2.43 -2.61 -7.86
CA LEU A 434 2.50 -3.74 -8.78
C LEU A 434 2.50 -5.09 -8.04
N THR A 435 3.28 -5.18 -6.96
CA THR A 435 3.33 -6.36 -6.08
C THR A 435 1.95 -6.66 -5.48
N GLY A 436 1.22 -5.63 -5.04
CA GLY A 436 -0.15 -5.76 -4.56
C GLY A 436 -1.13 -6.21 -5.62
N VAL A 437 -1.03 -5.66 -6.84
CA VAL A 437 -1.82 -6.09 -8.01
C VAL A 437 -1.57 -7.56 -8.32
N PHE A 438 -0.32 -8.00 -8.36
CA PHE A 438 0.02 -9.40 -8.59
C PHE A 438 -0.49 -10.32 -7.47
N THR A 439 -0.45 -9.84 -6.22
CA THR A 439 -1.02 -10.58 -5.08
C THR A 439 -2.53 -10.71 -5.21
N PHE A 440 -3.24 -9.64 -5.58
CA PHE A 440 -4.68 -9.66 -5.82
C PHE A 440 -5.06 -10.68 -6.89
N ILE A 441 -4.35 -10.68 -8.01
CA ILE A 441 -4.56 -11.63 -9.12
C ILE A 441 -4.26 -13.07 -8.69
N ALA A 442 -3.19 -13.26 -7.91
CA ALA A 442 -2.83 -14.58 -7.38
C ALA A 442 -3.87 -15.12 -6.38
N VAL A 443 -4.46 -14.27 -5.52
CA VAL A 443 -5.54 -14.64 -4.59
C VAL A 443 -6.80 -15.06 -5.34
N LEU A 444 -7.12 -14.44 -6.47
CA LEU A 444 -8.18 -14.85 -7.36
C LEU A 444 -7.92 -16.24 -8.00
N ASN A 445 -6.70 -16.76 -7.91
CA ASN A 445 -6.26 -17.92 -8.71
C ASN A 445 -6.59 -17.73 -10.20
N ALA A 446 -6.35 -16.52 -10.72
CA ALA A 446 -6.61 -16.21 -12.11
C ALA A 446 -5.59 -16.90 -13.04
N GLU A 447 -6.03 -17.18 -14.27
CA GLU A 447 -5.26 -17.86 -15.29
C GLU A 447 -5.38 -17.07 -16.61
N PHE A 448 -4.33 -16.32 -16.97
CA PHE A 448 -4.27 -15.55 -18.22
C PHE A 448 -2.86 -15.06 -18.49
N ASN A 449 -2.58 -14.80 -19.77
CA ASN A 449 -1.35 -14.17 -20.22
C ASN A 449 -1.52 -12.65 -20.26
N ALA A 450 -0.55 -11.92 -19.70
CA ALA A 450 -0.63 -10.47 -19.53
C ALA A 450 0.09 -9.67 -20.63
N HIS A 451 0.93 -10.31 -21.44
CA HIS A 451 1.82 -9.66 -22.42
C HIS A 451 1.10 -8.64 -23.30
N ASP A 452 0.09 -9.08 -24.05
CA ASP A 452 -0.60 -8.21 -25.03
C ASP A 452 -1.35 -7.05 -24.38
N LEU A 453 -1.89 -7.27 -23.17
CA LEU A 453 -2.54 -6.23 -22.40
C LEU A 453 -1.54 -5.13 -22.05
N VAL A 454 -0.42 -5.51 -21.48
CA VAL A 454 0.62 -4.58 -21.01
C VAL A 454 1.29 -3.87 -22.18
N HIS A 455 1.64 -4.63 -23.22
CA HIS A 455 2.31 -4.10 -24.42
C HIS A 455 1.47 -3.00 -25.08
N ARG A 456 0.16 -3.19 -25.22
CA ARG A 456 -0.74 -2.16 -25.80
C ARG A 456 -0.68 -0.82 -25.07
N TYR A 457 -0.65 -0.82 -23.72
CA TYR A 457 -0.59 0.43 -22.95
C TYR A 457 0.74 1.14 -23.13
N ILE A 458 1.84 0.39 -23.07
CA ILE A 458 3.19 0.95 -23.14
C ILE A 458 3.51 1.39 -24.57
N ALA A 459 3.28 0.54 -25.59
CA ALA A 459 3.56 0.86 -26.99
C ALA A 459 2.79 2.11 -27.43
N ARG A 460 1.48 2.15 -27.17
CA ARG A 460 0.67 3.33 -27.50
C ARG A 460 1.20 4.61 -26.83
N TRP A 461 1.53 4.53 -25.55
CA TRP A 461 2.05 5.69 -24.82
C TRP A 461 3.40 6.15 -25.37
N MET A 462 4.29 5.22 -25.75
CA MET A 462 5.58 5.53 -26.37
C MET A 462 5.46 6.16 -27.76
N GLU A 463 4.42 5.80 -28.54
CA GLU A 463 4.15 6.38 -29.85
C GLU A 463 3.60 7.82 -29.76
N GLU A 464 2.86 8.13 -28.68
CA GLU A 464 2.24 9.45 -28.44
C GLU A 464 3.21 10.45 -27.79
N THR A 465 4.40 10.02 -27.35
CA THR A 465 5.37 10.82 -26.59
C THR A 465 6.65 11.07 -27.35
#